data_dd02038f6b81d645b7934b6e24d7d043
#
_entry.id   dd02038f6b81d645b7934b6e24d7d043
#
_cell.length_a   1.000
_cell.length_b   1.000
_cell.length_c   1.000
_cell.angle_alpha   90.00
_cell.angle_beta   90.00
_cell.angle_gamma   90.00
#
_symmetry.space_group_name_H-M   'P 1'
#
loop_
_entity.id
_entity.type
_entity.pdbx_description
1 polymer ?
#
loop_
_entity_poly.entity_id
_entity_poly.type
_entity_poly.pdbx_seq_one_letter_code
_entity_poly.pdbx_strand_id
1 'polypeptide(L)'
;YSVVPSEMPASYPLEALKAQAICARTYAYGHMLRAGYPRYGAHVDDSTSYQVYNNITEADSATTAVKETYGQMILTDEGTVANTYYYSTSCGVGTTANVWKTAEAEALDYLKSSRLNPESLMQTDGGVIAADSNEVNRDAGPEDLREEEAFRDFITETHAEDYEAQEGWYRWTYTVKEIDVDRIVETLKKRYEANGKLILTLKDDDYVSQNIKAFSKVNDISVVKRGPGGVADEMVIVTDKGTFKVISEYNIRAVLCDGVTKVVRQDGSEVAMPNLLPSAFFVIEPSHDKKNVVG
;
A
#
# COMPACT_ATOMS: atom_id res chain seq x y z
N TYR A 1 24.33 -0.11 -5.46
CA TYR A 1 24.91 -0.92 -4.37
C TYR A 1 24.27 -0.56 -3.03
N SER A 2 24.24 0.72 -2.61
CA SER A 2 23.70 1.12 -1.29
C SER A 2 22.18 1.18 -1.22
N VAL A 3 21.45 1.24 -2.33
CA VAL A 3 19.96 1.19 -2.35
C VAL A 3 19.47 -0.19 -1.92
N VAL A 4 20.02 -1.28 -2.45
CA VAL A 4 19.56 -2.64 -2.13
C VAL A 4 19.61 -2.91 -0.62
N PRO A 5 20.72 -2.68 0.11
CA PRO A 5 20.76 -2.92 1.56
C PRO A 5 19.99 -1.85 2.37
N SER A 6 19.59 -0.73 1.76
CA SER A 6 18.68 0.23 2.38
C SER A 6 17.22 -0.20 2.33
N GLU A 7 16.83 -0.96 1.30
CA GLU A 7 15.47 -1.44 1.07
C GLU A 7 15.23 -2.85 1.63
N MET A 8 16.26 -3.70 1.60
CA MET A 8 16.16 -5.09 2.05
C MET A 8 17.38 -5.44 2.92
N PRO A 9 17.19 -6.05 4.10
CA PRO A 9 18.32 -6.47 4.96
C PRO A 9 19.33 -7.32 4.20
N ALA A 10 20.61 -6.96 4.29
CA ALA A 10 21.69 -7.67 3.59
C ALA A 10 21.91 -9.11 4.08
N SER A 11 21.26 -9.51 5.19
CA SER A 11 21.22 -10.88 5.71
C SER A 11 20.23 -11.80 4.99
N TYR A 12 19.41 -11.26 4.09
CA TYR A 12 18.45 -12.06 3.34
C TYR A 12 19.17 -12.97 2.33
N PRO A 13 18.53 -14.07 1.88
CA PRO A 13 19.09 -14.97 0.89
C PRO A 13 19.53 -14.24 -0.37
N LEU A 14 20.64 -14.68 -0.98
CA LEU A 14 21.23 -14.02 -2.15
C LEU A 14 20.23 -13.88 -3.31
N GLU A 15 19.37 -14.87 -3.54
CA GLU A 15 18.36 -14.82 -4.60
C GLU A 15 17.29 -13.73 -4.35
N ALA A 16 16.91 -13.51 -3.08
CA ALA A 16 16.03 -12.40 -2.72
C ALA A 16 16.71 -11.04 -2.98
N LEU A 17 17.99 -10.90 -2.61
CA LEU A 17 18.76 -9.70 -2.90
C LEU A 17 18.95 -9.46 -4.41
N LYS A 18 19.07 -10.54 -5.21
CA LYS A 18 19.12 -10.45 -6.69
C LYS A 18 17.79 -9.94 -7.25
N ALA A 19 16.66 -10.49 -6.79
CA ALA A 19 15.32 -10.01 -7.18
C ALA A 19 15.16 -8.53 -6.84
N GLN A 20 15.52 -8.13 -5.62
CA GLN A 20 15.50 -6.72 -5.20
C GLN A 20 16.39 -5.84 -6.08
N ALA A 21 17.59 -6.31 -6.44
CA ALA A 21 18.51 -5.56 -7.29
C ALA A 21 17.95 -5.34 -8.71
N ILE A 22 17.28 -6.35 -9.27
CA ILE A 22 16.62 -6.23 -10.58
C ILE A 22 15.44 -5.25 -10.50
N CYS A 23 14.57 -5.38 -9.51
CA CYS A 23 13.44 -4.47 -9.30
C CYS A 23 13.91 -3.03 -9.08
N ALA A 24 14.87 -2.80 -8.18
CA ALA A 24 15.39 -1.48 -7.87
C ALA A 24 16.06 -0.82 -9.09
N ARG A 25 16.80 -1.58 -9.90
CA ARG A 25 17.41 -1.10 -11.14
C ARG A 25 16.36 -0.73 -12.17
N THR A 26 15.36 -1.57 -12.36
CA THR A 26 14.25 -1.34 -13.31
C THR A 26 13.48 -0.09 -12.93
N TYR A 27 13.12 0.06 -11.64
CA TYR A 27 12.46 1.26 -11.11
C TYR A 27 13.29 2.53 -11.36
N ALA A 28 14.56 2.51 -10.96
CA ALA A 28 15.46 3.66 -11.14
C ALA A 28 15.61 4.05 -12.62
N TYR A 29 15.78 3.06 -13.51
CA TYR A 29 15.90 3.31 -14.93
C TYR A 29 14.63 3.91 -15.52
N GLY A 30 13.45 3.42 -15.14
CA GLY A 30 12.16 3.99 -15.52
C GLY A 30 12.03 5.48 -15.13
N HIS A 31 12.54 5.87 -13.96
CA HIS A 31 12.58 7.27 -13.55
C HIS A 31 13.62 8.10 -14.32
N MET A 32 14.75 7.51 -14.72
CA MET A 32 15.75 8.20 -15.56
C MET A 32 15.20 8.58 -16.96
N LEU A 33 14.18 7.88 -17.44
CA LEU A 33 13.53 8.19 -18.70
C LEU A 33 12.50 9.34 -18.61
N ARG A 34 12.22 9.83 -17.40
CA ARG A 34 11.26 10.89 -17.11
C ARG A 34 11.98 12.18 -16.68
N ALA A 35 11.29 13.31 -16.83
CA ALA A 35 11.77 14.58 -16.28
C ALA A 35 11.51 14.59 -14.76
N GLY A 36 12.53 14.26 -13.95
CA GLY A 36 12.47 14.32 -12.49
C GLY A 36 12.59 15.75 -11.96
N TYR A 37 13.79 16.13 -11.51
CA TYR A 37 14.11 17.45 -10.98
C TYR A 37 15.07 18.22 -11.91
N PRO A 38 14.60 18.77 -13.06
CA PRO A 38 15.50 19.37 -14.07
C PRO A 38 16.35 20.49 -13.51
N ARG A 39 15.82 21.26 -12.54
CA ARG A 39 16.55 22.34 -11.86
C ARG A 39 17.82 21.86 -11.16
N TYR A 40 17.84 20.61 -10.71
CA TYR A 40 18.96 19.99 -9.97
C TYR A 40 19.73 18.98 -10.81
N GLY A 41 19.33 18.75 -12.05
CA GLY A 41 19.90 17.69 -12.90
C GLY A 41 19.68 16.28 -12.32
N ALA A 42 18.63 16.10 -11.51
CA ALA A 42 18.30 14.84 -10.84
C ALA A 42 16.98 14.25 -11.36
N HIS A 43 16.87 12.93 -11.33
CA HIS A 43 15.66 12.20 -11.72
C HIS A 43 14.83 11.72 -10.52
N VAL A 44 15.48 11.52 -9.40
CA VAL A 44 14.90 11.04 -8.13
C VAL A 44 15.56 11.80 -6.98
N ASP A 45 14.95 11.72 -5.79
CA ASP A 45 15.60 12.11 -4.54
C ASP A 45 15.79 10.87 -3.63
N ASP A 46 16.34 11.06 -2.46
CA ASP A 46 16.65 10.01 -1.48
C ASP A 46 15.53 9.77 -0.45
N SER A 47 14.34 10.33 -0.69
CA SER A 47 13.19 10.17 0.17
C SER A 47 12.38 8.90 -0.13
N THR A 48 11.47 8.56 0.78
CA THR A 48 10.51 7.46 0.61
C THR A 48 9.49 7.69 -0.51
N SER A 49 9.51 8.84 -1.19
CA SER A 49 8.75 9.07 -2.42
C SER A 49 9.31 8.31 -3.63
N TYR A 50 10.56 7.85 -3.51
CA TYR A 50 11.26 7.02 -4.49
C TYR A 50 11.80 5.76 -3.81
N GLN A 51 13.11 5.55 -3.86
CA GLN A 51 13.78 4.41 -3.22
C GLN A 51 14.55 4.90 -1.99
N VAL A 52 14.44 4.17 -0.88
CA VAL A 52 15.17 4.52 0.33
C VAL A 52 16.68 4.44 0.06
N TYR A 53 17.37 5.52 0.39
CA TYR A 53 18.83 5.62 0.35
C TYR A 53 19.35 6.13 1.69
N ASN A 54 19.76 5.20 2.55
CA ASN A 54 20.20 5.51 3.92
C ASN A 54 21.68 5.94 4.00
N ASN A 55 22.36 6.10 2.88
CA ASN A 55 23.80 6.40 2.82
C ASN A 55 24.65 5.47 3.72
N ILE A 56 24.29 4.20 3.75
CA ILE A 56 24.98 3.15 4.51
C ILE A 56 26.13 2.55 3.71
N THR A 57 27.06 1.93 4.41
CA THR A 57 28.15 1.17 3.79
C THR A 57 27.59 0.04 2.93
N GLU A 58 28.21 -0.18 1.76
CA GLU A 58 27.89 -1.31 0.90
C GLU A 58 28.09 -2.63 1.65
N ALA A 59 27.14 -3.56 1.46
CA ALA A 59 27.22 -4.91 2.01
C ALA A 59 27.67 -5.88 0.92
N ASP A 60 28.57 -6.81 1.24
CA ASP A 60 29.15 -7.75 0.27
C ASP A 60 28.09 -8.62 -0.43
N SER A 61 27.08 -9.09 0.30
CA SER A 61 25.99 -9.88 -0.25
C SER A 61 25.15 -9.06 -1.24
N ALA A 62 24.78 -7.82 -0.89
CA ALA A 62 24.05 -6.92 -1.78
C ALA A 62 24.88 -6.53 -2.99
N THR A 63 26.18 -6.25 -2.80
CA THR A 63 27.12 -5.96 -3.90
C THR A 63 27.24 -7.13 -4.86
N THR A 64 27.31 -8.36 -4.33
CA THR A 64 27.32 -9.60 -5.13
C THR A 64 26.01 -9.73 -5.94
N ALA A 65 24.86 -9.56 -5.30
CA ALA A 65 23.56 -9.61 -5.96
C ALA A 65 23.45 -8.62 -7.13
N VAL A 66 23.90 -7.38 -6.92
CA VAL A 66 23.89 -6.34 -7.96
C VAL A 66 24.81 -6.71 -9.13
N LYS A 67 26.00 -7.24 -8.85
CA LYS A 67 26.98 -7.65 -9.88
C LYS A 67 26.49 -8.85 -10.68
N GLU A 68 25.95 -9.87 -10.03
CA GLU A 68 25.46 -11.09 -10.69
C GLU A 68 24.20 -10.86 -11.54
N THR A 69 23.46 -9.80 -11.26
CA THR A 69 22.29 -9.36 -12.05
C THR A 69 22.58 -8.17 -12.95
N TYR A 70 23.84 -7.87 -13.20
CA TYR A 70 24.21 -6.69 -14.00
C TYR A 70 23.51 -6.67 -15.36
N GLY A 71 22.90 -5.51 -15.70
CA GLY A 71 22.18 -5.32 -16.97
C GLY A 71 20.79 -5.93 -17.05
N GLN A 72 20.36 -6.74 -16.05
CA GLN A 72 19.02 -7.32 -16.05
C GLN A 72 17.97 -6.31 -15.58
N MET A 73 16.88 -6.21 -16.31
CA MET A 73 15.72 -5.37 -16.03
C MET A 73 14.42 -6.12 -16.41
N ILE A 74 13.31 -5.70 -15.83
CA ILE A 74 11.98 -6.23 -16.15
C ILE A 74 11.35 -5.34 -17.22
N LEU A 75 10.91 -5.96 -18.31
CA LEU A 75 10.18 -5.31 -19.38
C LEU A 75 8.76 -5.84 -19.43
N THR A 76 7.84 -5.01 -19.94
CA THR A 76 6.49 -5.46 -20.33
C THR A 76 6.55 -6.27 -21.62
N ASP A 77 5.46 -6.93 -21.99
CA ASP A 77 5.37 -7.70 -23.24
C ASP A 77 5.59 -6.83 -24.49
N GLU A 78 5.30 -5.52 -24.38
CA GLU A 78 5.56 -4.54 -25.42
C GLU A 78 7.04 -4.08 -25.46
N GLY A 79 7.89 -4.60 -24.59
CA GLY A 79 9.31 -4.26 -24.51
C GLY A 79 9.57 -2.91 -23.82
N THR A 80 8.60 -2.34 -23.13
CA THR A 80 8.79 -1.13 -22.32
C THR A 80 9.27 -1.48 -20.92
N VAL A 81 9.94 -0.53 -20.25
CA VAL A 81 10.43 -0.74 -18.87
C VAL A 81 9.25 -0.81 -17.91
N ALA A 82 9.13 -1.90 -17.16
CA ALA A 82 8.07 -2.08 -16.19
C ALA A 82 8.24 -1.18 -14.96
N ASN A 83 7.14 -0.78 -14.34
CA ASN A 83 7.15 -0.16 -13.02
C ASN A 83 7.17 -1.28 -11.95
N THR A 84 8.29 -1.45 -11.31
CA THR A 84 8.54 -2.52 -10.35
C THR A 84 8.43 -2.01 -8.93
N TYR A 85 7.21 -1.92 -8.41
CA TYR A 85 6.95 -1.53 -7.04
C TYR A 85 7.17 -2.71 -6.09
N TYR A 86 7.63 -2.43 -4.88
CA TYR A 86 7.86 -3.42 -3.83
C TYR A 86 7.54 -2.84 -2.45
N TYR A 87 7.29 -3.71 -1.49
CA TYR A 87 6.96 -3.37 -0.11
C TYR A 87 7.47 -4.48 0.83
N SER A 88 7.53 -4.20 2.13
CA SER A 88 8.19 -5.10 3.09
C SER A 88 7.37 -6.33 3.46
N THR A 89 6.07 -6.16 3.70
CA THR A 89 5.20 -7.22 4.23
C THR A 89 3.79 -7.05 3.70
N SER A 90 3.20 -8.13 3.22
CA SER A 90 1.78 -8.19 2.85
C SER A 90 0.92 -8.71 4.01
N CYS A 91 -0.40 -8.59 3.86
CA CYS A 91 -1.36 -9.27 4.71
C CYS A 91 -1.76 -10.67 4.17
N GLY A 92 -0.98 -11.24 3.23
CA GLY A 92 -1.26 -12.48 2.52
C GLY A 92 -1.93 -12.28 1.16
N VAL A 93 -2.18 -11.04 0.76
CA VAL A 93 -2.77 -10.68 -0.54
C VAL A 93 -2.21 -9.36 -1.04
N GLY A 94 -2.02 -9.27 -2.36
CA GLY A 94 -1.67 -8.02 -3.04
C GLY A 94 -2.89 -7.28 -3.59
N THR A 95 -2.65 -6.11 -4.19
CA THR A 95 -3.67 -5.31 -4.88
C THR A 95 -3.17 -4.84 -6.25
N THR A 96 -3.96 -4.06 -6.96
CA THR A 96 -3.61 -3.50 -8.28
C THR A 96 -3.14 -2.04 -8.16
N ALA A 97 -2.56 -1.50 -9.22
CA ALA A 97 -2.14 -0.10 -9.31
C ALA A 97 -3.28 0.92 -9.12
N ASN A 98 -4.54 0.50 -9.28
CA ASN A 98 -5.71 1.37 -9.12
C ASN A 98 -5.82 2.03 -7.74
N VAL A 99 -5.11 1.54 -6.73
CA VAL A 99 -5.05 2.16 -5.39
C VAL A 99 -4.49 3.58 -5.42
N TRP A 100 -3.64 3.91 -6.39
CA TRP A 100 -3.04 5.25 -6.50
C TRP A 100 -3.94 6.27 -7.19
N LYS A 101 -5.01 5.85 -7.87
CA LYS A 101 -5.95 6.73 -8.58
C LYS A 101 -5.26 7.67 -9.57
N THR A 102 -4.22 7.20 -10.22
CA THR A 102 -3.50 7.93 -11.26
C THR A 102 -3.97 7.53 -12.65
N ALA A 103 -3.78 8.39 -13.63
CA ALA A 103 -4.14 8.09 -15.01
C ALA A 103 -3.31 6.94 -15.61
N GLU A 104 -2.10 6.73 -15.07
CA GLU A 104 -1.20 5.67 -15.51
C GLU A 104 -1.54 4.30 -14.93
N ALA A 105 -2.41 4.23 -13.92
CA ALA A 105 -2.73 3.00 -13.22
C ALA A 105 -3.30 1.91 -14.13
N GLU A 106 -4.09 2.28 -15.14
CA GLU A 106 -4.66 1.36 -16.12
C GLU A 106 -3.59 0.71 -17.01
N ALA A 107 -2.50 1.42 -17.30
CA ALA A 107 -1.36 0.91 -18.07
C ALA A 107 -0.47 -0.06 -17.26
N LEU A 108 -0.76 -0.25 -15.99
CA LEU A 108 -0.05 -1.15 -15.08
C LEU A 108 -0.87 -2.42 -14.81
N ASP A 109 -1.55 -2.93 -15.82
CA ASP A 109 -2.43 -4.10 -15.73
C ASP A 109 -1.72 -5.41 -15.36
N TYR A 110 -0.40 -5.47 -15.51
CA TYR A 110 0.44 -6.56 -15.03
C TYR A 110 0.60 -6.59 -13.50
N LEU A 111 0.27 -5.50 -12.78
CA LEU A 111 0.23 -5.48 -11.31
C LEU A 111 -1.12 -6.04 -10.84
N LYS A 112 -1.18 -7.35 -10.72
CA LYS A 112 -2.39 -8.09 -10.34
C LYS A 112 -2.53 -8.25 -8.83
N SER A 113 -3.78 -8.33 -8.37
CA SER A 113 -4.10 -8.84 -7.04
C SER A 113 -3.97 -10.36 -7.02
N SER A 114 -3.25 -10.90 -6.04
CA SER A 114 -3.08 -12.35 -5.88
C SER A 114 -2.83 -12.70 -4.43
N ARG A 115 -3.19 -13.94 -4.04
CA ARG A 115 -2.75 -14.55 -2.78
C ARG A 115 -1.25 -14.78 -2.83
N LEU A 116 -0.58 -14.58 -1.69
CA LEU A 116 0.88 -14.69 -1.56
C LEU A 116 1.22 -15.93 -0.71
N ASN A 117 0.93 -17.10 -1.28
CA ASN A 117 1.18 -18.42 -0.67
C ASN A 117 1.69 -19.43 -1.72
N PRO A 118 2.20 -20.61 -1.30
CA PRO A 118 2.71 -21.63 -2.21
C PRO A 118 1.66 -22.15 -3.21
N GLU A 119 0.40 -22.24 -2.82
CA GLU A 119 -0.67 -22.77 -3.67
C GLU A 119 -0.92 -21.83 -4.86
N SER A 120 -0.89 -20.52 -4.65
CA SER A 120 -1.07 -19.54 -5.73
C SER A 120 0.04 -19.61 -6.79
N LEU A 121 1.25 -20.05 -6.43
CA LEU A 121 2.36 -20.26 -7.38
C LEU A 121 2.25 -21.58 -8.15
N MET A 122 1.67 -22.62 -7.55
CA MET A 122 1.51 -23.93 -8.20
C MET A 122 0.42 -23.94 -9.29
N GLN A 123 -0.47 -22.97 -9.26
CA GLN A 123 -1.50 -22.79 -10.31
C GLN A 123 -0.96 -22.17 -11.60
N THR A 124 0.32 -21.80 -11.63
CA THR A 124 1.00 -21.39 -12.86
C THR A 124 1.72 -22.59 -13.47
N ASP A 125 1.31 -23.03 -14.65
CA ASP A 125 1.95 -24.13 -15.37
C ASP A 125 3.47 -23.93 -15.46
N GLY A 126 4.23 -24.80 -14.80
CA GLY A 126 5.65 -25.00 -15.04
C GLY A 126 6.64 -24.15 -14.22
N GLY A 127 6.29 -23.51 -13.11
CA GLY A 127 7.27 -22.88 -12.18
C GLY A 127 8.03 -21.68 -12.75
N VAL A 128 7.62 -21.18 -13.90
CA VAL A 128 8.01 -19.89 -14.47
C VAL A 128 6.74 -19.05 -14.50
N ILE A 129 6.80 -17.82 -14.04
CA ILE A 129 5.73 -16.83 -14.28
C ILE A 129 5.72 -16.60 -15.79
N ALA A 130 5.06 -17.51 -16.51
CA ALA A 130 4.83 -17.33 -17.93
C ALA A 130 3.71 -16.29 -18.09
N ALA A 131 4.04 -15.20 -18.73
CA ALA A 131 3.13 -14.09 -19.06
C ALA A 131 2.06 -14.48 -20.09
N ASP A 132 1.82 -15.78 -20.32
CA ASP A 132 0.92 -16.24 -21.39
C ASP A 132 -0.10 -17.26 -20.89
N SER A 133 -1.11 -16.76 -20.17
CA SER A 133 -2.40 -17.44 -20.10
C SER A 133 -3.51 -16.45 -19.77
N ASN A 134 -4.25 -16.08 -20.80
CA ASN A 134 -5.46 -15.28 -20.74
C ASN A 134 -6.65 -15.95 -20.03
N GLU A 135 -6.46 -17.05 -19.31
CA GLU A 135 -7.53 -17.85 -18.71
C GLU A 135 -7.37 -18.22 -17.23
N VAL A 136 -6.32 -17.78 -16.55
CA VAL A 136 -6.31 -17.94 -15.09
C VAL A 136 -7.02 -16.71 -14.51
N ASN A 137 -8.17 -16.94 -13.89
CA ASN A 137 -8.90 -15.93 -13.14
C ASN A 137 -8.06 -15.51 -11.92
N ARG A 138 -7.01 -14.71 -12.16
CA ARG A 138 -6.04 -14.22 -11.16
C ARG A 138 -6.64 -13.17 -10.22
N ASP A 139 -7.90 -12.81 -10.40
CA ASP A 139 -8.66 -11.93 -9.53
C ASP A 139 -9.45 -12.70 -8.45
N ALA A 140 -9.45 -14.02 -8.52
CA ALA A 140 -10.13 -14.86 -7.57
C ALA A 140 -9.12 -15.50 -6.61
N GLY A 141 -8.93 -14.85 -5.47
CA GLY A 141 -8.84 -15.63 -4.24
C GLY A 141 -10.17 -16.41 -4.08
N PRO A 142 -10.23 -17.46 -3.27
CA PRO A 142 -11.44 -18.29 -3.13
C PRO A 142 -12.70 -17.50 -2.71
N GLU A 143 -12.57 -16.24 -2.32
CA GLU A 143 -13.61 -15.30 -1.95
C GLU A 143 -13.31 -13.93 -2.54
N ASP A 144 -14.37 -13.19 -2.93
CA ASP A 144 -14.20 -11.82 -3.40
C ASP A 144 -13.95 -10.87 -2.22
N LEU A 145 -12.67 -10.67 -1.89
CA LEU A 145 -12.25 -9.80 -0.79
C LEU A 145 -12.66 -8.32 -0.97
N ARG A 146 -13.36 -7.94 -2.03
CA ARG A 146 -14.01 -6.63 -2.17
C ARG A 146 -15.27 -6.52 -1.31
N GLU A 147 -15.84 -7.64 -0.90
CA GLU A 147 -16.96 -7.65 0.05
C GLU A 147 -16.44 -7.47 1.49
N GLU A 148 -17.08 -6.57 2.24
CA GLU A 148 -16.63 -6.21 3.60
C GLU A 148 -16.59 -7.40 4.56
N GLU A 149 -17.59 -8.28 4.51
CA GLU A 149 -17.69 -9.46 5.38
C GLU A 149 -16.58 -10.47 5.06
N ALA A 150 -16.39 -10.80 3.77
CA ALA A 150 -15.35 -11.72 3.34
C ALA A 150 -13.94 -11.18 3.68
N PHE A 151 -13.71 -9.88 3.50
CA PHE A 151 -12.44 -9.29 3.87
C PHE A 151 -12.23 -9.27 5.39
N ARG A 152 -13.28 -9.03 6.17
CA ARG A 152 -13.24 -9.06 7.62
C ARG A 152 -12.82 -10.43 8.15
N ASP A 153 -13.44 -11.49 7.65
CA ASP A 153 -13.10 -12.86 8.02
C ASP A 153 -11.64 -13.15 7.65
N PHE A 154 -11.23 -12.75 6.46
CA PHE A 154 -9.84 -12.92 6.00
C PHE A 154 -8.81 -12.19 6.87
N ILE A 155 -9.02 -10.90 7.18
CA ILE A 155 -7.98 -10.10 7.83
C ILE A 155 -7.89 -10.33 9.35
N THR A 156 -8.94 -10.84 9.96
CA THR A 156 -8.97 -11.15 11.40
C THR A 156 -8.35 -12.50 11.73
N GLU A 157 -8.13 -13.35 10.74
CA GLU A 157 -7.49 -14.66 10.89
C GLU A 157 -6.01 -14.63 10.45
N THR A 158 -5.22 -15.58 10.97
CA THR A 158 -3.86 -15.84 10.50
C THR A 158 -3.87 -17.06 9.60
N HIS A 159 -3.48 -16.87 8.34
CA HIS A 159 -3.39 -17.93 7.34
C HIS A 159 -1.96 -18.48 7.32
N ALA A 160 -1.74 -19.60 8.00
CA ALA A 160 -0.40 -20.15 8.24
C ALA A 160 0.35 -20.53 6.94
N GLU A 161 -0.37 -20.74 5.84
CA GLU A 161 0.14 -21.01 4.51
C GLU A 161 0.70 -19.78 3.78
N ASP A 162 0.37 -18.55 4.20
CA ASP A 162 0.89 -17.35 3.59
C ASP A 162 2.39 -17.19 3.87
N TYR A 163 3.15 -16.71 2.88
CA TYR A 163 4.61 -16.57 2.99
C TYR A 163 5.04 -15.72 4.17
N GLU A 164 4.27 -14.72 4.53
CA GLU A 164 4.60 -13.72 5.54
C GLU A 164 3.81 -13.90 6.84
N ALA A 165 3.11 -15.02 7.01
CA ALA A 165 2.26 -15.29 8.18
C ALA A 165 2.98 -15.17 9.54
N GLN A 166 4.30 -15.30 9.57
CA GLN A 166 5.13 -15.19 10.77
C GLN A 166 5.75 -13.80 10.96
N GLU A 167 5.57 -12.89 9.99
CA GLU A 167 6.15 -11.56 10.05
C GLU A 167 5.34 -10.65 10.97
N GLY A 168 6.02 -9.82 11.75
CA GLY A 168 5.37 -8.95 12.73
C GLY A 168 4.34 -7.98 12.13
N TRP A 169 4.51 -7.57 10.86
CA TRP A 169 3.59 -6.69 10.14
C TRP A 169 2.47 -7.42 9.39
N TYR A 170 2.43 -8.75 9.42
CA TYR A 170 1.39 -9.52 8.74
C TYR A 170 -0.02 -9.20 9.26
N ARG A 171 -0.15 -8.98 10.61
CA ARG A 171 -1.35 -8.46 11.26
C ARG A 171 -0.98 -7.34 12.22
N TRP A 172 -1.86 -6.38 12.37
CA TRP A 172 -1.65 -5.26 13.27
C TRP A 172 -2.98 -4.70 13.79
N THR A 173 -2.92 -4.02 14.91
CA THR A 173 -4.06 -3.30 15.48
C THR A 173 -3.69 -1.86 15.82
N TYR A 174 -4.66 -0.99 15.67
CA TYR A 174 -4.54 0.43 15.99
C TYR A 174 -5.77 0.88 16.78
N THR A 175 -5.62 1.09 18.10
CA THR A 175 -6.73 1.37 19.00
C THR A 175 -6.73 2.84 19.40
N VAL A 176 -7.64 3.62 18.82
CA VAL A 176 -7.83 5.03 19.13
C VAL A 176 -8.76 5.16 20.34
N LYS A 177 -8.30 5.77 21.41
CA LYS A 177 -9.09 6.00 22.64
C LYS A 177 -10.08 7.15 22.47
N GLU A 178 -9.64 8.21 21.81
CA GLU A 178 -10.42 9.41 21.53
C GLU A 178 -10.08 9.92 20.11
N ILE A 179 -11.10 10.26 19.36
CA ILE A 179 -10.92 10.76 17.99
C ILE A 179 -10.44 12.21 18.05
N ASP A 180 -9.26 12.49 17.53
CA ASP A 180 -8.74 13.84 17.33
C ASP A 180 -9.43 14.49 16.13
N VAL A 181 -10.53 15.19 16.39
CA VAL A 181 -11.36 15.83 15.37
C VAL A 181 -10.60 16.92 14.63
N ASP A 182 -9.80 17.73 15.34
CA ASP A 182 -9.06 18.84 14.74
C ASP A 182 -8.02 18.31 13.75
N ARG A 183 -7.32 17.23 14.09
CA ARG A 183 -6.37 16.56 13.20
C ARG A 183 -7.06 15.97 11.96
N ILE A 184 -8.23 15.35 12.11
CA ILE A 184 -8.99 14.86 10.95
C ILE A 184 -9.35 16.02 10.03
N VAL A 185 -9.86 17.14 10.56
CA VAL A 185 -10.21 18.35 9.79
C VAL A 185 -8.99 18.90 9.07
N GLU A 186 -7.86 19.02 9.75
CA GLU A 186 -6.60 19.51 9.17
C GLU A 186 -6.12 18.60 8.05
N THR A 187 -6.13 17.28 8.29
CA THR A 187 -5.71 16.29 7.30
C THR A 187 -6.62 16.28 6.08
N LEU A 188 -7.94 16.33 6.26
CA LEU A 188 -8.90 16.42 5.15
C LEU A 188 -8.65 17.67 4.29
N LYS A 189 -8.41 18.85 4.90
CA LYS A 189 -8.06 20.06 4.18
C LYS A 189 -6.78 19.94 3.38
N LYS A 190 -5.72 19.45 4.01
CA LYS A 190 -4.42 19.21 3.37
C LYS A 190 -4.52 18.24 2.19
N ARG A 191 -5.29 17.16 2.34
CA ARG A 191 -5.51 16.18 1.26
C ARG A 191 -6.39 16.74 0.15
N TYR A 192 -7.40 17.55 0.49
CA TYR A 192 -8.22 18.26 -0.47
C TYR A 192 -7.39 19.25 -1.32
N GLU A 193 -6.52 20.03 -0.69
CA GLU A 193 -5.60 20.93 -1.39
C GLU A 193 -4.65 20.21 -2.34
N ALA A 194 -4.18 19.01 -1.94
CA ALA A 194 -3.34 18.17 -2.79
C ALA A 194 -4.10 17.60 -4.00
N ASN A 195 -5.32 17.13 -3.82
CA ASN A 195 -6.21 16.66 -4.88
C ASN A 195 -7.69 16.65 -4.42
N GLY A 196 -8.42 17.72 -4.73
CA GLY A 196 -9.82 17.86 -4.33
C GLY A 196 -10.78 16.87 -4.97
N LYS A 197 -10.36 16.09 -5.99
CA LYS A 197 -11.18 15.01 -6.56
C LYS A 197 -11.22 13.76 -5.70
N LEU A 198 -10.31 13.63 -4.75
CA LEU A 198 -10.18 12.48 -3.87
C LEU A 198 -10.72 12.72 -2.45
N ILE A 199 -11.15 13.96 -2.15
CA ILE A 199 -11.81 14.32 -0.90
C ILE A 199 -13.10 15.05 -1.24
N LEU A 200 -14.22 14.36 -1.05
CA LEU A 200 -15.52 14.84 -1.50
C LEU A 200 -16.44 15.12 -0.30
N THR A 201 -17.39 16.01 -0.49
CA THR A 201 -18.45 16.30 0.48
C THR A 201 -19.80 15.90 -0.10
N LEU A 202 -20.65 15.26 0.70
CA LEU A 202 -22.03 14.94 0.32
C LEU A 202 -22.87 16.22 0.30
N LYS A 203 -23.53 16.47 -0.82
CA LYS A 203 -24.44 17.59 -1.03
C LYS A 203 -25.57 17.15 -1.95
N ASP A 204 -26.82 17.31 -1.48
CA ASP A 204 -28.03 16.98 -2.25
C ASP A 204 -27.96 15.57 -2.90
N ASP A 205 -27.53 14.58 -2.09
CA ASP A 205 -27.34 13.15 -2.44
C ASP A 205 -26.15 12.84 -3.36
N ASP A 206 -25.38 13.85 -3.80
CA ASP A 206 -24.18 13.68 -4.63
C ASP A 206 -22.88 14.01 -3.87
N TYR A 207 -21.80 13.30 -4.17
CA TYR A 207 -20.48 13.62 -3.67
C TYR A 207 -19.77 14.60 -4.58
N VAL A 208 -19.52 15.81 -4.09
CA VAL A 208 -18.93 16.91 -4.84
C VAL A 208 -17.60 17.36 -4.24
N SER A 209 -16.70 17.83 -5.10
CA SER A 209 -15.44 18.46 -4.68
C SER A 209 -15.72 19.91 -4.24
N GLN A 210 -15.56 20.18 -2.95
CA GLN A 210 -15.67 21.53 -2.39
C GLN A 210 -14.80 21.67 -1.14
N ASN A 211 -14.50 22.91 -0.76
CA ASN A 211 -13.69 23.21 0.41
C ASN A 211 -14.24 22.56 1.68
N ILE A 212 -13.35 21.93 2.44
CA ILE A 212 -13.69 21.22 3.67
C ILE A 212 -14.05 22.24 4.78
N LYS A 213 -15.27 22.18 5.25
CA LYS A 213 -15.72 22.96 6.43
C LYS A 213 -15.32 22.22 7.70
N ALA A 214 -14.90 22.99 8.70
CA ALA A 214 -14.61 22.43 10.02
C ALA A 214 -15.88 21.86 10.67
N PHE A 215 -15.72 20.79 11.41
CA PHE A 215 -16.76 20.15 12.22
C PHE A 215 -16.22 19.91 13.63
N SER A 216 -17.09 19.60 14.57
CA SER A 216 -16.73 19.42 15.98
C SER A 216 -16.95 18.01 16.51
N LYS A 217 -17.60 17.14 15.72
CA LYS A 217 -17.89 15.78 16.11
C LYS A 217 -17.88 14.85 14.91
N VAL A 218 -17.24 13.71 15.07
CA VAL A 218 -17.36 12.56 14.20
C VAL A 218 -18.41 11.61 14.78
N ASN A 219 -19.42 11.29 13.99
CA ASN A 219 -20.52 10.40 14.38
C ASN A 219 -20.25 8.95 13.93
N ASP A 220 -19.67 8.78 12.73
CA ASP A 220 -19.32 7.48 12.18
C ASP A 220 -18.15 7.57 11.21
N ILE A 221 -17.39 6.45 11.09
CA ILE A 221 -16.37 6.23 10.08
C ILE A 221 -16.53 4.80 9.58
N SER A 222 -16.66 4.63 8.26
CA SER A 222 -16.86 3.31 7.64
C SER A 222 -16.16 3.23 6.27
N VAL A 223 -15.59 2.06 5.95
CA VAL A 223 -15.14 1.72 4.60
C VAL A 223 -16.40 1.37 3.80
N VAL A 224 -16.61 2.06 2.68
CA VAL A 224 -17.82 1.87 1.83
C VAL A 224 -17.50 1.21 0.50
N LYS A 225 -16.22 1.07 0.17
CA LYS A 225 -15.78 0.35 -1.01
C LYS A 225 -14.38 -0.18 -0.81
N ARG A 226 -14.18 -1.43 -1.22
CA ARG A 226 -12.88 -2.08 -1.29
C ARG A 226 -12.45 -2.29 -2.74
N GLY A 227 -11.17 -2.19 -2.98
CA GLY A 227 -10.53 -2.56 -4.24
C GLY A 227 -10.10 -4.03 -4.25
N PRO A 228 -9.46 -4.48 -5.34
CA PRO A 228 -8.91 -5.82 -5.45
C PRO A 228 -8.02 -6.20 -4.27
N GLY A 229 -8.16 -7.43 -3.77
CA GLY A 229 -7.47 -7.90 -2.58
C GLY A 229 -8.01 -7.35 -1.26
N GLY A 230 -9.11 -6.59 -1.27
CA GLY A 230 -9.75 -6.07 -0.06
C GLY A 230 -9.21 -4.73 0.45
N VAL A 231 -8.32 -4.08 -0.28
CA VAL A 231 -7.78 -2.76 0.11
C VAL A 231 -8.90 -1.73 0.26
N ALA A 232 -8.89 -0.92 1.32
CA ALA A 232 -9.85 0.16 1.49
C ALA A 232 -9.66 1.22 0.38
N ASP A 233 -10.67 1.40 -0.46
CA ASP A 233 -10.66 2.26 -1.65
C ASP A 233 -11.43 3.56 -1.43
N GLU A 234 -12.59 3.48 -0.79
CA GLU A 234 -13.40 4.64 -0.38
C GLU A 234 -13.84 4.48 1.08
N MET A 235 -13.69 5.54 1.84
CA MET A 235 -14.11 5.64 3.24
C MET A 235 -15.04 6.84 3.41
N VAL A 236 -16.06 6.70 4.24
CA VAL A 236 -17.00 7.78 4.58
C VAL A 236 -16.84 8.18 6.03
N ILE A 237 -16.87 9.48 6.29
CA ILE A 237 -16.85 10.08 7.63
C ILE A 237 -18.12 10.90 7.79
N VAL A 238 -18.99 10.49 8.71
CA VAL A 238 -20.22 11.19 9.07
C VAL A 238 -19.93 12.09 10.27
N THR A 239 -20.25 13.40 10.14
CA THR A 239 -19.95 14.40 11.16
C THR A 239 -21.19 15.20 11.55
N ASP A 240 -21.07 16.10 12.51
CA ASP A 240 -22.13 17.06 12.89
C ASP A 240 -22.36 18.15 11.84
N LYS A 241 -21.50 18.28 10.82
CA LYS A 241 -21.57 19.34 9.78
C LYS A 241 -21.65 18.80 8.35
N GLY A 242 -21.81 17.50 8.19
CA GLY A 242 -21.93 16.86 6.89
C GLY A 242 -21.15 15.55 6.79
N THR A 243 -21.20 14.97 5.62
CA THR A 243 -20.57 13.69 5.33
C THR A 243 -19.46 13.88 4.30
N PHE A 244 -18.31 13.31 4.56
CA PHE A 244 -17.14 13.38 3.70
C PHE A 244 -16.78 12.00 3.17
N LYS A 245 -16.39 11.93 1.89
CA LYS A 245 -15.84 10.73 1.28
C LYS A 245 -14.35 10.92 1.04
N VAL A 246 -13.55 9.99 1.51
CA VAL A 246 -12.10 9.93 1.35
C VAL A 246 -11.77 8.80 0.39
N ILE A 247 -11.13 9.12 -0.71
CA ILE A 247 -10.78 8.19 -1.80
C ILE A 247 -9.27 7.98 -1.82
N SER A 248 -8.83 6.81 -2.17
CA SER A 248 -7.47 6.24 -2.23
C SER A 248 -6.91 5.80 -0.88
N GLU A 249 -6.11 4.74 -0.95
CA GLU A 249 -5.46 4.11 0.21
C GLU A 249 -4.62 5.11 1.02
N TYR A 250 -3.85 5.96 0.33
CA TYR A 250 -2.98 6.94 0.98
C TYR A 250 -3.78 7.97 1.80
N ASN A 251 -4.87 8.51 1.23
CA ASN A 251 -5.69 9.50 1.92
C ASN A 251 -6.40 8.89 3.13
N ILE A 252 -6.91 7.67 2.99
CA ILE A 252 -7.58 6.93 4.06
C ILE A 252 -6.62 6.68 5.23
N ARG A 253 -5.41 6.19 4.96
CA ARG A 253 -4.37 5.96 5.96
C ARG A 253 -3.96 7.25 6.67
N ALA A 254 -3.81 8.35 5.92
CA ALA A 254 -3.45 9.65 6.48
C ALA A 254 -4.53 10.22 7.41
N VAL A 255 -5.79 10.09 7.03
CA VAL A 255 -6.93 10.64 7.80
C VAL A 255 -7.16 9.86 9.10
N LEU A 256 -6.97 8.53 9.07
CA LEU A 256 -7.16 7.68 10.26
C LEU A 256 -6.00 7.73 11.25
N CYS A 257 -4.80 8.14 10.82
CA CYS A 257 -3.62 8.20 11.67
C CYS A 257 -3.63 9.46 12.54
N ASP A 258 -3.74 9.30 13.87
CA ASP A 258 -3.68 10.43 14.82
C ASP A 258 -2.25 10.90 15.12
N GLY A 259 -1.22 10.13 14.70
CA GLY A 259 0.20 10.45 14.84
C GLY A 259 0.77 10.27 16.24
N VAL A 260 -0.02 9.84 17.22
CA VAL A 260 0.40 9.63 18.60
C VAL A 260 0.12 8.21 19.10
N THR A 261 -0.98 7.60 18.66
CA THR A 261 -1.30 6.21 18.99
C THR A 261 -0.30 5.28 18.29
N LYS A 262 0.18 4.29 19.01
CA LYS A 262 1.05 3.26 18.45
C LYS A 262 0.25 2.13 17.83
N VAL A 263 0.75 1.61 16.73
CA VAL A 263 0.28 0.35 16.17
C VAL A 263 0.89 -0.79 16.97
N VAL A 264 0.08 -1.78 17.34
CA VAL A 264 0.51 -3.05 17.92
C VAL A 264 0.60 -4.07 16.80
N ARG A 265 1.78 -4.63 16.57
CA ARG A 265 2.03 -5.66 15.56
C ARG A 265 1.62 -7.04 16.08
N GLN A 266 1.54 -8.03 15.17
CA GLN A 266 1.23 -9.43 15.48
C GLN A 266 2.13 -10.02 16.59
N ASP A 267 3.39 -9.64 16.62
CA ASP A 267 4.37 -10.07 17.62
C ASP A 267 4.25 -9.34 18.98
N GLY A 268 3.24 -8.49 19.13
CA GLY A 268 3.00 -7.68 20.33
C GLY A 268 3.88 -6.43 20.46
N SER A 269 4.80 -6.20 19.52
CA SER A 269 5.63 -4.98 19.54
C SER A 269 4.84 -3.75 19.11
N GLU A 270 5.20 -2.60 19.69
CA GLU A 270 4.54 -1.33 19.43
C GLU A 270 5.40 -0.42 18.55
N VAL A 271 4.81 0.15 17.51
CA VAL A 271 5.48 1.07 16.57
C VAL A 271 4.71 2.37 16.46
N ALA A 272 5.41 3.50 16.58
CA ALA A 272 4.82 4.81 16.37
C ALA A 272 4.61 5.09 14.88
N MET A 273 3.42 5.58 14.53
CA MET A 273 3.03 5.95 13.17
C MET A 273 2.74 7.46 13.13
N PRO A 274 3.71 8.31 12.76
CA PRO A 274 3.52 9.76 12.88
C PRO A 274 2.57 10.36 11.84
N ASN A 275 2.41 9.73 10.68
CA ASN A 275 1.71 10.34 9.55
C ASN A 275 0.72 9.43 8.82
N LEU A 276 0.95 8.12 8.80
CA LEU A 276 0.18 7.15 8.02
C LEU A 276 0.01 5.85 8.81
N LEU A 277 -1.14 5.19 8.69
CA LEU A 277 -1.27 3.79 9.11
C LEU A 277 -0.38 2.87 8.25
N PRO A 278 -0.04 1.66 8.71
CA PRO A 278 0.87 0.75 7.99
C PRO A 278 0.40 0.40 6.58
N SER A 279 -0.89 0.16 6.42
CA SER A 279 -1.52 -0.19 5.13
C SER A 279 -2.98 0.27 5.09
N ALA A 280 -3.65 0.08 3.95
CA ALA A 280 -5.10 0.23 3.82
C ALA A 280 -5.83 -1.13 3.77
N PHE A 281 -5.15 -2.21 4.12
CA PHE A 281 -5.74 -3.53 4.35
C PHE A 281 -6.12 -3.66 5.82
N PHE A 282 -7.30 -3.22 6.16
CA PHE A 282 -7.82 -3.23 7.54
C PHE A 282 -9.34 -3.22 7.56
N VAL A 283 -9.92 -3.56 8.69
CA VAL A 283 -11.32 -3.34 9.05
C VAL A 283 -11.43 -2.37 10.21
N ILE A 284 -12.55 -1.65 10.28
CA ILE A 284 -12.86 -0.77 11.41
C ILE A 284 -13.81 -1.51 12.33
N GLU A 285 -13.37 -1.75 13.57
CA GLU A 285 -14.19 -2.36 14.60
C GLU A 285 -14.92 -1.29 15.42
N PRO A 286 -16.25 -1.21 15.34
CA PRO A 286 -16.99 -0.32 16.21
C PRO A 286 -16.94 -0.85 17.64
N SER A 287 -16.42 -0.07 18.57
CA SER A 287 -16.60 -0.35 19.99
C SER A 287 -17.43 0.76 20.63
N HIS A 288 -18.21 0.43 21.65
CA HIS A 288 -19.05 1.43 22.35
C HIS A 288 -18.21 2.58 22.93
N ASP A 289 -16.93 2.34 23.22
CA ASP A 289 -16.04 3.30 23.85
C ASP A 289 -14.74 3.59 23.07
N LYS A 290 -14.45 2.86 21.96
CA LYS A 290 -13.19 2.98 21.21
C LYS A 290 -13.39 2.60 19.73
N LYS A 291 -12.64 3.25 18.85
CA LYS A 291 -12.55 2.82 17.44
C LYS A 291 -11.26 2.00 17.28
N ASN A 292 -11.40 0.74 16.93
CA ASN A 292 -10.29 -0.14 16.62
C ASN A 292 -10.17 -0.30 15.10
N VAL A 293 -8.97 -0.28 14.60
CA VAL A 293 -8.63 -0.61 13.23
C VAL A 293 -7.75 -1.86 13.27
N VAL A 294 -8.20 -2.92 12.63
CA VAL A 294 -7.49 -4.21 12.58
C VAL A 294 -7.07 -4.47 11.14
N GLY A 295 -5.79 -4.69 10.94
CA GLY A 295 -5.20 -4.91 9.63
C GLY A 295 -4.07 -5.92 9.63
#